data_74573281400a1ff20729d7087946c49a
#
_entry.id   74573281400a1ff20729d7087946c49a
#
_cell.length_a   1.000
_cell.length_b   1.000
_cell.length_c   1.000
_cell.angle_alpha   90.00
_cell.angle_beta   90.00
_cell.angle_gamma   90.00
#
_symmetry.space_group_name_H-M   'P 1'
#
loop_
_entity.id
_entity.type
_entity.pdbx_description
1 polymer ?
#
loop_
_entity_poly.entity_id
_entity_poly.type
_entity_poly.pdbx_seq_one_letter_code
_entity_poly.pdbx_strand_id
1 'polypeptide(L)'
;MKLLDDLFGMSGGWVLDFSNRTFDEFFRHELGIDIYDDAYGVNGTSKGKHLRAFLEIGQQEAVIKALTALWEYREAGLISRGEKDTVHGGRERLNAIMLRLGGKSLPPDPMTASPEPAQPQRTGPTERTLQALEDEFTRLHGMEDARQARGYAFERFLKTWFDAWGLDARASFKLEGEQIDGSFEHRGSVYLIEAKWTNTRTDAAALRSFQEKVGDGFEGTRGLFVSYSGFTTEGLQAFKSKRVILMEGMDVYYALRRRISLDEVIAAKFRRGTEERRPLILVSELFPQA
;
A
#
# COMPACT_ATOMS: atom_id res chain seq x y z
N MET A 1 14.40 4.39 -30.76
CA MET A 1 14.24 2.91 -30.77
C MET A 1 15.34 2.16 -30.03
N LYS A 2 16.64 2.36 -30.30
CA LYS A 2 17.73 1.56 -29.68
C LYS A 2 17.63 1.45 -28.13
N LEU A 3 17.30 2.56 -27.42
CA LEU A 3 17.11 2.52 -25.96
C LEU A 3 15.98 1.57 -25.55
N LEU A 4 14.84 1.62 -26.25
CA LEU A 4 13.68 0.77 -25.94
C LEU A 4 13.98 -0.70 -26.27
N ASP A 5 14.79 -0.94 -27.33
CA ASP A 5 15.29 -2.28 -27.65
C ASP A 5 16.14 -2.85 -26.52
N ASP A 6 17.04 -2.03 -25.94
CA ASP A 6 17.89 -2.43 -24.82
C ASP A 6 17.07 -2.61 -23.53
N LEU A 7 16.17 -1.68 -23.23
CA LEU A 7 15.34 -1.72 -22.01
C LEU A 7 14.39 -2.91 -21.96
N PHE A 8 13.73 -3.19 -23.07
CA PHE A 8 12.70 -4.23 -23.13
C PHE A 8 13.18 -5.53 -23.81
N GLY A 9 14.52 -5.68 -23.99
CA GLY A 9 15.11 -6.90 -24.51
C GLY A 9 14.58 -7.29 -25.90
N MET A 10 14.34 -6.29 -26.78
CA MET A 10 13.65 -6.51 -28.04
C MET A 10 14.55 -7.06 -29.17
N SER A 11 15.81 -7.32 -28.87
CA SER A 11 16.73 -7.97 -29.80
C SER A 11 16.25 -9.40 -30.11
N GLY A 12 16.35 -9.83 -31.37
CA GLY A 12 15.90 -11.17 -31.78
C GLY A 12 14.39 -11.39 -31.78
N GLY A 13 13.58 -10.33 -31.64
CA GLY A 13 12.12 -10.42 -31.71
C GLY A 13 11.43 -10.75 -30.38
N TRP A 14 12.18 -10.82 -29.28
CA TRP A 14 11.64 -10.99 -27.94
C TRP A 14 11.14 -9.65 -27.37
N VAL A 15 10.41 -9.71 -26.27
CA VAL A 15 10.09 -8.57 -25.40
C VAL A 15 10.11 -9.11 -23.97
N LEU A 16 11.09 -8.64 -23.18
CA LEU A 16 11.33 -9.13 -21.82
C LEU A 16 11.26 -10.67 -21.77
N ASP A 17 10.64 -11.24 -20.76
CA ASP A 17 10.41 -12.68 -20.60
C ASP A 17 9.02 -13.16 -21.05
N PHE A 18 8.25 -12.28 -21.71
CA PHE A 18 6.91 -12.66 -22.20
C PHE A 18 6.95 -13.82 -23.20
N SER A 19 6.05 -14.78 -23.03
CA SER A 19 5.59 -15.66 -24.10
C SER A 19 4.65 -14.89 -25.05
N ASN A 20 4.28 -15.45 -26.20
CA ASN A 20 3.31 -14.80 -27.07
C ASN A 20 1.95 -14.62 -26.38
N ARG A 21 1.55 -15.62 -25.60
CA ARG A 21 0.31 -15.60 -24.84
C ARG A 21 0.33 -14.55 -23.75
N THR A 22 1.34 -14.53 -22.90
CA THR A 22 1.42 -13.58 -21.77
C THR A 22 1.62 -12.15 -22.25
N PHE A 23 2.23 -11.95 -23.42
CA PHE A 23 2.34 -10.65 -24.07
C PHE A 23 0.98 -10.11 -24.55
N ASP A 24 0.16 -10.96 -25.18
CA ASP A 24 -1.20 -10.62 -25.58
C ASP A 24 -2.08 -10.31 -24.36
N GLU A 25 -2.06 -11.19 -23.35
CA GLU A 25 -2.80 -11.00 -22.10
C GLU A 25 -2.41 -9.69 -21.41
N PHE A 26 -1.12 -9.35 -21.32
CA PHE A 26 -0.63 -8.10 -20.76
C PHE A 26 -1.22 -6.88 -21.50
N PHE A 27 -1.14 -6.83 -22.82
CA PHE A 27 -1.65 -5.69 -23.58
C PHE A 27 -3.19 -5.57 -23.51
N ARG A 28 -3.90 -6.68 -23.50
CA ARG A 28 -5.37 -6.66 -23.36
C ARG A 28 -5.82 -6.21 -21.97
N HIS A 29 -5.19 -6.71 -20.93
CA HIS A 29 -5.60 -6.41 -19.55
C HIS A 29 -5.15 -5.01 -19.10
N GLU A 30 -3.89 -4.64 -19.34
CA GLU A 30 -3.35 -3.37 -18.88
C GLU A 30 -3.77 -2.18 -19.75
N LEU A 31 -3.95 -2.41 -21.04
CA LEU A 31 -4.11 -1.33 -22.02
C LEU A 31 -5.44 -1.39 -22.79
N GLY A 32 -6.11 -2.54 -22.79
CA GLY A 32 -7.29 -2.77 -23.59
C GLY A 32 -6.99 -2.86 -25.11
N ILE A 33 -5.74 -3.24 -25.49
CA ILE A 33 -5.23 -3.23 -26.85
C ILE A 33 -4.95 -4.66 -27.31
N ASP A 34 -5.39 -5.01 -28.54
CA ASP A 34 -4.94 -6.19 -29.23
C ASP A 34 -3.60 -5.89 -29.92
N ILE A 35 -2.50 -6.29 -29.27
CA ILE A 35 -1.15 -6.02 -29.80
C ILE A 35 -0.85 -6.84 -31.07
N TYR A 36 -1.59 -7.89 -31.33
CA TYR A 36 -1.48 -8.72 -32.53
C TYR A 36 -2.44 -8.31 -33.64
N ASP A 37 -3.15 -7.19 -33.51
CA ASP A 37 -3.91 -6.59 -34.60
C ASP A 37 -3.03 -6.40 -35.85
N ASP A 38 -3.60 -6.60 -37.04
CA ASP A 38 -2.91 -6.47 -38.32
C ASP A 38 -2.23 -5.10 -38.50
N ALA A 39 -2.79 -4.04 -37.89
CA ALA A 39 -2.21 -2.71 -37.90
C ALA A 39 -0.78 -2.68 -37.33
N TYR A 40 -0.46 -3.54 -36.36
CA TYR A 40 0.87 -3.63 -35.74
C TYR A 40 1.71 -4.76 -36.34
N GLY A 41 1.18 -5.53 -37.27
CA GLY A 41 1.86 -6.65 -37.93
C GLY A 41 2.73 -6.26 -39.13
N VAL A 42 2.77 -4.99 -39.50
CA VAL A 42 3.38 -4.48 -40.76
C VAL A 42 4.87 -4.80 -40.93
N ASN A 43 5.60 -4.98 -39.82
CA ASN A 43 7.03 -5.27 -39.83
C ASN A 43 7.37 -6.76 -39.57
N GLY A 44 6.36 -7.62 -39.47
CA GLY A 44 6.44 -9.07 -39.24
C GLY A 44 5.86 -9.49 -37.88
N THR A 45 5.88 -10.79 -37.61
CA THR A 45 5.06 -11.46 -36.59
C THR A 45 5.67 -11.63 -35.20
N SER A 46 6.91 -11.17 -34.98
CA SER A 46 7.53 -11.29 -33.64
C SER A 46 7.01 -10.21 -32.68
N LYS A 47 6.94 -10.54 -31.38
CA LYS A 47 6.55 -9.60 -30.32
C LYS A 47 7.28 -8.25 -30.40
N GLY A 48 8.59 -8.28 -30.57
CA GLY A 48 9.42 -7.06 -30.70
C GLY A 48 9.03 -6.22 -31.94
N LYS A 49 8.59 -6.84 -33.02
CA LYS A 49 8.14 -6.13 -34.23
C LYS A 49 6.75 -5.51 -34.04
N HIS A 50 5.82 -6.23 -33.41
CA HIS A 50 4.52 -5.69 -33.06
C HIS A 50 4.66 -4.53 -32.08
N LEU A 51 5.50 -4.67 -31.04
CA LEU A 51 5.73 -3.57 -30.09
C LEU A 51 6.34 -2.34 -30.80
N ARG A 52 7.33 -2.50 -31.69
CA ARG A 52 7.90 -1.36 -32.43
C ARG A 52 6.84 -0.66 -33.28
N ALA A 53 6.04 -1.41 -34.02
CA ALA A 53 4.95 -0.84 -34.81
C ALA A 53 3.94 -0.09 -33.93
N PHE A 54 3.52 -0.68 -32.82
CA PHE A 54 2.65 -0.01 -31.85
C PHE A 54 3.25 1.29 -31.31
N LEU A 55 4.54 1.30 -30.94
CA LEU A 55 5.22 2.50 -30.45
C LEU A 55 5.36 3.60 -31.49
N GLU A 56 5.35 3.25 -32.78
CA GLU A 56 5.46 4.19 -33.92
C GLU A 56 4.10 4.78 -34.34
N ILE A 57 3.05 3.96 -34.37
CA ILE A 57 1.75 4.37 -34.94
C ILE A 57 0.61 4.43 -33.91
N GLY A 58 0.84 3.94 -32.69
CA GLY A 58 -0.15 3.95 -31.61
C GLY A 58 -0.52 5.36 -31.14
N GLN A 59 -1.70 5.49 -30.58
CA GLN A 59 -2.12 6.76 -29.96
C GLN A 59 -1.16 7.12 -28.84
N GLN A 60 -0.75 8.37 -28.78
CA GLN A 60 0.26 8.88 -27.86
C GLN A 60 -0.02 8.52 -26.39
N GLU A 61 -1.26 8.64 -25.95
CA GLU A 61 -1.68 8.29 -24.59
C GLU A 61 -1.52 6.79 -24.32
N ALA A 62 -1.89 5.95 -25.27
CA ALA A 62 -1.74 4.49 -25.18
C ALA A 62 -0.25 4.08 -25.17
N VAL A 63 0.59 4.74 -25.96
CA VAL A 63 2.05 4.53 -25.97
C VAL A 63 2.66 4.88 -24.63
N ILE A 64 2.29 6.02 -24.02
CA ILE A 64 2.75 6.44 -22.69
C ILE A 64 2.35 5.39 -21.65
N LYS A 65 1.10 4.95 -21.64
CA LYS A 65 0.61 3.93 -20.72
C LYS A 65 1.36 2.60 -20.87
N ALA A 66 1.60 2.18 -22.12
CA ALA A 66 2.36 0.96 -22.40
C ALA A 66 3.82 1.03 -21.95
N LEU A 67 4.49 2.15 -22.17
CA LEU A 67 5.88 2.36 -21.72
C LEU A 67 5.98 2.32 -20.19
N THR A 68 5.01 2.90 -19.49
CA THR A 68 4.93 2.85 -18.02
C THR A 68 4.74 1.42 -17.53
N ALA A 69 3.74 0.72 -18.04
CA ALA A 69 3.42 -0.66 -17.62
C ALA A 69 4.55 -1.66 -17.94
N LEU A 70 5.20 -1.53 -19.11
CA LEU A 70 6.37 -2.35 -19.47
C LEU A 70 7.57 -2.07 -18.56
N TRP A 71 7.77 -0.82 -18.18
CA TRP A 71 8.81 -0.45 -17.22
C TRP A 71 8.56 -1.08 -15.85
N GLU A 72 7.35 -0.96 -15.31
CA GLU A 72 6.96 -1.54 -14.02
C GLU A 72 7.12 -3.07 -14.02
N TYR A 73 6.68 -3.73 -15.08
CA TYR A 73 6.85 -5.19 -15.25
C TYR A 73 8.35 -5.58 -15.26
N ARG A 74 9.18 -4.83 -15.99
CA ARG A 74 10.63 -5.04 -16.03
C ARG A 74 11.27 -4.89 -14.65
N GLU A 75 10.98 -3.80 -13.94
CA GLU A 75 11.52 -3.55 -12.60
C GLU A 75 11.12 -4.63 -11.61
N ALA A 76 9.85 -5.03 -11.61
CA ALA A 76 9.36 -6.13 -10.78
C ALA A 76 10.11 -7.44 -11.07
N GLY A 77 10.38 -7.71 -12.35
CA GLY A 77 11.17 -8.87 -12.78
C GLY A 77 12.62 -8.83 -12.29
N LEU A 78 13.31 -7.70 -12.39
CA LEU A 78 14.67 -7.54 -11.88
C LEU A 78 14.74 -7.72 -10.36
N ILE A 79 13.81 -7.10 -9.63
CA ILE A 79 13.71 -7.21 -8.17
C ILE A 79 13.46 -8.68 -7.76
N SER A 80 12.52 -9.37 -8.40
CA SER A 80 12.17 -10.74 -8.06
C SER A 80 13.31 -11.74 -8.26
N ARG A 81 14.18 -11.47 -9.24
CA ARG A 81 15.36 -12.30 -9.54
C ARG A 81 16.63 -11.85 -8.82
N GLY A 82 16.58 -10.71 -8.08
CA GLY A 82 17.76 -10.14 -7.44
C GLY A 82 18.82 -9.65 -8.43
N GLU A 83 18.41 -9.32 -9.67
CA GLU A 83 19.30 -8.89 -10.75
C GLU A 83 19.51 -7.37 -10.72
N LYS A 84 20.73 -6.93 -11.03
CA LYS A 84 21.02 -5.50 -11.20
C LYS A 84 20.67 -5.06 -12.61
N ASP A 85 20.13 -3.84 -12.73
CA ASP A 85 19.91 -3.25 -14.05
C ASP A 85 21.23 -3.07 -14.80
N THR A 86 21.30 -3.65 -15.99
CA THR A 86 22.46 -3.55 -16.88
C THR A 86 22.38 -2.37 -17.86
N VAL A 87 21.21 -1.71 -17.98
CA VAL A 87 21.00 -0.57 -18.87
C VAL A 87 21.25 0.74 -18.12
N HIS A 88 22.50 1.20 -18.16
CA HIS A 88 22.91 2.43 -17.48
C HIS A 88 22.13 3.66 -17.94
N GLY A 89 21.58 4.42 -16.98
CA GLY A 89 20.76 5.61 -17.26
C GLY A 89 19.48 5.30 -18.04
N GLY A 90 19.00 4.05 -17.99
CA GLY A 90 17.81 3.61 -18.70
C GLY A 90 16.56 4.36 -18.27
N ARG A 91 16.43 4.54 -16.97
CA ARG A 91 15.30 5.25 -16.33
C ARG A 91 15.24 6.72 -16.74
N GLU A 92 16.34 7.44 -16.60
CA GLU A 92 16.43 8.88 -16.94
C GLU A 92 16.15 9.11 -18.41
N ARG A 93 16.66 8.24 -19.26
CA ARG A 93 16.46 8.32 -20.72
C ARG A 93 15.05 7.97 -21.12
N LEU A 94 14.40 7.00 -20.45
CA LEU A 94 12.98 6.69 -20.66
C LEU A 94 12.09 7.81 -20.17
N ASN A 95 12.39 8.39 -19.00
CA ASN A 95 11.71 9.59 -18.51
C ASN A 95 11.76 10.74 -19.52
N ALA A 96 12.91 10.99 -20.12
CA ALA A 96 13.04 12.02 -21.16
C ALA A 96 12.15 11.73 -22.39
N ILE A 97 11.94 10.46 -22.75
CA ILE A 97 10.99 10.08 -23.81
C ILE A 97 9.56 10.31 -23.36
N MET A 98 9.21 9.86 -22.16
CA MET A 98 7.87 10.01 -21.59
C MET A 98 7.45 11.48 -21.53
N LEU A 99 8.31 12.36 -21.01
CA LEU A 99 8.05 13.80 -20.94
C LEU A 99 7.87 14.45 -22.32
N ARG A 100 8.67 14.05 -23.33
CA ARG A 100 8.51 14.51 -24.73
C ARG A 100 7.18 14.07 -25.35
N LEU A 101 6.66 12.93 -24.93
CA LEU A 101 5.34 12.43 -25.30
C LEU A 101 4.23 13.04 -24.44
N GLY A 102 4.48 14.08 -23.61
CA GLY A 102 3.49 14.71 -22.75
C GLY A 102 3.03 13.82 -21.57
N GLY A 103 3.72 12.73 -21.30
CA GLY A 103 3.48 11.87 -20.14
C GLY A 103 4.12 12.42 -18.85
N LYS A 104 3.86 11.73 -17.74
CA LYS A 104 4.53 11.97 -16.44
C LYS A 104 5.81 11.14 -16.36
N SER A 105 6.73 11.55 -15.48
CA SER A 105 7.89 10.71 -15.15
C SER A 105 7.47 9.36 -14.57
N LEU A 106 8.29 8.34 -14.81
CA LEU A 106 8.11 7.02 -14.20
C LEU A 106 8.06 7.13 -12.67
N PRO A 107 7.33 6.23 -11.99
CA PRO A 107 7.33 6.17 -10.52
C PRO A 107 8.77 6.09 -9.97
N PRO A 108 9.07 6.66 -8.80
CA PRO A 108 10.42 6.62 -8.23
C PRO A 108 10.90 5.18 -8.02
N ASP A 109 12.20 4.95 -8.23
CA ASP A 109 12.83 3.66 -8.03
C ASP A 109 12.82 3.28 -6.54
N PRO A 110 12.24 2.15 -6.14
CA PRO A 110 12.22 1.73 -4.74
C PRO A 110 13.63 1.43 -4.18
N MET A 111 14.65 1.24 -5.02
CA MET A 111 16.02 0.89 -4.60
C MET A 111 17.01 2.07 -4.59
N THR A 112 16.71 3.20 -5.24
CA THR A 112 17.63 4.35 -5.37
C THR A 112 17.11 5.62 -4.73
N ALA A 113 16.25 5.53 -3.74
CA ALA A 113 15.82 6.69 -2.94
C ALA A 113 17.01 7.28 -2.15
N SER A 114 17.97 7.89 -2.87
CA SER A 114 18.72 9.03 -2.36
C SER A 114 17.75 10.20 -2.24
N PRO A 115 17.90 11.10 -1.27
CA PRO A 115 16.91 12.15 -1.03
C PRO A 115 16.83 13.08 -2.25
N GLU A 116 15.87 12.80 -3.15
CA GLU A 116 15.47 13.75 -4.18
C GLU A 116 14.74 14.94 -3.58
N PRO A 117 14.82 16.14 -4.21
CA PRO A 117 14.06 17.29 -3.76
C PRO A 117 12.58 16.96 -3.81
N ALA A 118 12.00 16.81 -2.62
CA ALA A 118 10.60 16.78 -2.26
C ALA A 118 9.60 16.70 -3.43
N GLN A 119 9.08 15.49 -3.72
CA GLN A 119 7.60 15.40 -3.85
C GLN A 119 7.02 16.30 -2.75
N PRO A 120 5.85 16.98 -2.96
CA PRO A 120 5.27 17.69 -1.85
C PRO A 120 5.28 16.69 -0.71
N GLN A 121 6.20 16.89 0.23
CA GLN A 121 6.31 16.05 1.41
C GLN A 121 4.86 15.93 1.86
N ARG A 122 4.35 14.70 2.02
CA ARG A 122 3.22 14.52 2.91
C ARG A 122 3.76 15.13 4.21
N THR A 123 3.61 16.45 4.30
CA THR A 123 3.96 17.19 5.49
C THR A 123 3.11 16.51 6.54
N GLY A 124 3.77 15.80 7.44
CA GLY A 124 3.08 15.16 8.55
C GLY A 124 2.15 16.20 9.18
N PRO A 125 1.14 15.78 9.91
CA PRO A 125 0.19 16.69 10.50
C PRO A 125 0.94 17.81 11.25
N THR A 126 0.43 19.04 11.18
CA THR A 126 1.00 20.16 11.92
C THR A 126 0.93 19.88 13.43
N GLU A 127 1.80 20.51 14.21
CA GLU A 127 1.75 20.39 15.69
C GLU A 127 0.35 20.73 16.23
N ARG A 128 -0.31 21.74 15.63
CA ARG A 128 -1.68 22.11 15.97
C ARG A 128 -2.68 20.97 15.71
N THR A 129 -2.51 20.25 14.61
CA THR A 129 -3.36 19.10 14.26
C THR A 129 -3.11 17.94 15.24
N LEU A 130 -1.84 17.66 15.57
CA LEU A 130 -1.48 16.61 16.52
C LEU A 130 -1.99 16.93 17.93
N GLN A 131 -1.91 18.18 18.35
CA GLN A 131 -2.46 18.60 19.64
C GLN A 131 -3.98 18.45 19.66
N ALA A 132 -4.69 18.85 18.61
CA ALA A 132 -6.13 18.68 18.52
C ALA A 132 -6.55 17.20 18.58
N LEU A 133 -5.79 16.29 17.94
CA LEU A 133 -6.01 14.85 18.01
C LEU A 133 -5.75 14.29 19.42
N GLU A 134 -4.71 14.75 20.09
CA GLU A 134 -4.43 14.36 21.49
C GLU A 134 -5.56 14.82 22.44
N ASP A 135 -6.03 16.05 22.27
CA ASP A 135 -7.13 16.62 23.05
C ASP A 135 -8.43 15.86 22.78
N GLU A 136 -8.71 15.50 21.53
CA GLU A 136 -9.87 14.71 21.15
C GLU A 136 -9.82 13.29 21.76
N PHE A 137 -8.67 12.62 21.68
CA PHE A 137 -8.49 11.31 22.30
C PHE A 137 -8.70 11.38 23.82
N THR A 138 -8.17 12.41 24.46
CA THR A 138 -8.37 12.67 25.90
C THR A 138 -9.85 12.91 26.23
N ARG A 139 -10.56 13.67 25.40
CA ARG A 139 -12.00 13.95 25.58
C ARG A 139 -12.85 12.69 25.51
N LEU A 140 -12.47 11.68 24.72
CA LEU A 140 -13.20 10.40 24.67
C LEU A 140 -13.24 9.68 26.01
N HIS A 141 -12.24 9.89 26.87
CA HIS A 141 -12.25 9.35 28.25
C HIS A 141 -13.39 9.93 29.09
N GLY A 142 -13.74 11.20 28.91
CA GLY A 142 -14.83 11.86 29.62
C GLY A 142 -16.24 11.40 29.21
N MET A 143 -16.37 10.56 28.18
CA MET A 143 -17.65 10.04 27.67
C MET A 143 -18.07 8.73 28.37
N GLU A 144 -17.87 8.58 29.66
CA GLU A 144 -18.09 7.31 30.41
C GLU A 144 -19.52 6.80 30.33
N ASP A 145 -20.49 7.67 30.44
CA ASP A 145 -21.94 7.32 30.47
C ASP A 145 -22.51 7.10 29.06
N ALA A 146 -21.82 7.48 28.00
CA ALA A 146 -22.31 7.44 26.63
C ALA A 146 -21.56 6.37 25.79
N ARG A 147 -21.54 5.12 26.22
CA ARG A 147 -20.73 4.03 25.66
C ARG A 147 -20.86 3.88 24.15
N GLN A 148 -22.05 3.89 23.59
CA GLN A 148 -22.28 3.74 22.14
C GLN A 148 -21.80 4.98 21.38
N ALA A 149 -22.10 6.18 21.86
CA ALA A 149 -21.65 7.43 21.25
C ALA A 149 -20.12 7.54 21.29
N ARG A 150 -19.48 7.07 22.38
CA ARG A 150 -18.03 6.99 22.50
C ARG A 150 -17.42 6.03 21.49
N GLY A 151 -18.02 4.87 21.24
CA GLY A 151 -17.58 3.93 20.20
C GLY A 151 -17.53 4.60 18.82
N TYR A 152 -18.63 5.23 18.39
CA TYR A 152 -18.67 5.97 17.11
C TYR A 152 -17.72 7.17 17.07
N ALA A 153 -17.53 7.85 18.19
CA ALA A 153 -16.56 8.95 18.26
C ALA A 153 -15.12 8.44 18.13
N PHE A 154 -14.83 7.26 18.65
CA PHE A 154 -13.51 6.62 18.51
C PHE A 154 -13.23 6.18 17.07
N GLU A 155 -14.20 5.59 16.36
CA GLU A 155 -14.07 5.26 14.94
C GLU A 155 -13.77 6.51 14.11
N ARG A 156 -14.51 7.62 14.34
CA ARG A 156 -14.24 8.90 13.66
C ARG A 156 -12.88 9.49 14.01
N PHE A 157 -12.49 9.42 15.27
CA PHE A 157 -11.17 9.84 15.72
C PHE A 157 -10.06 9.08 14.97
N LEU A 158 -10.16 7.74 14.91
CA LEU A 158 -9.17 6.92 14.19
C LEU A 158 -9.09 7.32 12.72
N LYS A 159 -10.24 7.51 12.06
CA LYS A 159 -10.26 7.99 10.67
C LYS A 159 -9.54 9.33 10.54
N THR A 160 -9.85 10.32 11.38
CA THR A 160 -9.22 11.66 11.34
C THR A 160 -7.72 11.56 11.59
N TRP A 161 -7.28 10.71 12.52
CA TRP A 161 -5.87 10.50 12.83
C TRP A 161 -5.12 9.86 11.65
N PHE A 162 -5.70 8.85 11.01
CA PHE A 162 -5.12 8.19 9.84
C PHE A 162 -5.06 9.12 8.63
N ASP A 163 -6.11 9.90 8.37
CA ASP A 163 -6.13 10.92 7.31
C ASP A 163 -5.08 12.01 7.54
N ALA A 164 -4.87 12.43 8.79
CA ALA A 164 -3.85 13.42 9.12
C ALA A 164 -2.44 12.95 8.72
N TRP A 165 -2.18 11.64 8.79
CA TRP A 165 -0.94 11.03 8.32
C TRP A 165 -1.00 10.60 6.84
N GLY A 166 -2.06 10.93 6.12
CA GLY A 166 -2.20 10.68 4.69
C GLY A 166 -2.39 9.20 4.33
N LEU A 167 -3.03 8.41 5.19
CA LEU A 167 -3.27 6.97 4.97
C LEU A 167 -4.57 6.69 4.20
N ASP A 168 -5.23 7.70 3.62
CA ASP A 168 -6.48 7.58 2.84
C ASP A 168 -7.54 6.74 3.58
N ALA A 169 -7.85 7.16 4.80
CA ALA A 169 -8.75 6.41 5.66
C ALA A 169 -10.21 6.55 5.23
N ARG A 170 -10.90 5.43 5.15
CA ARG A 170 -12.34 5.36 4.87
C ARG A 170 -13.13 5.09 6.14
N ALA A 171 -14.29 5.74 6.24
CA ALA A 171 -15.22 5.52 7.33
C ALA A 171 -15.81 4.10 7.30
N SER A 172 -16.52 3.73 8.37
CA SER A 172 -17.21 2.44 8.47
C SER A 172 -18.15 2.19 7.30
N PHE A 173 -18.20 0.96 6.83
CA PHE A 173 -19.06 0.49 5.74
C PHE A 173 -19.62 -0.90 6.05
N LYS A 174 -20.73 -1.24 5.38
CA LYS A 174 -21.37 -2.54 5.53
C LYS A 174 -21.10 -3.42 4.32
N LEU A 175 -20.72 -4.66 4.57
CA LEU A 175 -20.73 -5.76 3.62
C LEU A 175 -21.96 -6.65 3.90
N GLU A 176 -22.23 -7.66 3.05
CA GLU A 176 -23.32 -8.59 3.31
C GLU A 176 -23.09 -9.31 4.64
N GLY A 177 -23.96 -8.99 5.62
CA GLY A 177 -23.96 -9.64 6.94
C GLY A 177 -22.98 -9.10 7.97
N GLU A 178 -22.08 -8.15 7.61
CA GLU A 178 -21.09 -7.63 8.54
C GLU A 178 -20.77 -6.14 8.35
N GLN A 179 -20.31 -5.52 9.45
CA GLN A 179 -19.81 -4.16 9.46
C GLN A 179 -18.30 -4.15 9.63
N ILE A 180 -17.64 -3.28 8.86
CA ILE A 180 -16.23 -2.94 9.00
C ILE A 180 -16.14 -1.51 9.52
N ASP A 181 -15.37 -1.28 10.57
CA ASP A 181 -15.30 0.04 11.23
C ASP A 181 -14.49 1.06 10.44
N GLY A 182 -13.75 0.62 9.43
CA GLY A 182 -13.01 1.46 8.49
C GLY A 182 -11.95 0.69 7.73
N SER A 183 -11.28 1.41 6.83
CA SER A 183 -10.10 0.88 6.12
C SER A 183 -9.11 2.00 5.83
N PHE A 184 -7.86 1.65 5.53
CA PHE A 184 -6.84 2.60 5.09
C PHE A 184 -5.82 1.91 4.20
N GLU A 185 -5.02 2.70 3.47
CA GLU A 185 -3.93 2.20 2.65
C GLU A 185 -2.57 2.50 3.30
N HIS A 186 -1.72 1.48 3.35
CA HIS A 186 -0.37 1.62 3.85
C HIS A 186 0.60 0.79 3.02
N ARG A 187 1.54 1.47 2.36
CA ARG A 187 2.60 0.84 1.53
C ARG A 187 2.06 -0.21 0.55
N GLY A 188 1.01 0.16 -0.19
CA GLY A 188 0.40 -0.69 -1.20
C GLY A 188 -0.45 -1.85 -0.67
N SER A 189 -0.73 -1.91 0.64
CA SER A 189 -1.65 -2.87 1.22
C SER A 189 -2.88 -2.17 1.79
N VAL A 190 -4.06 -2.76 1.60
CA VAL A 190 -5.30 -2.31 2.23
C VAL A 190 -5.41 -2.97 3.61
N TYR A 191 -5.65 -2.16 4.63
CA TYR A 191 -5.91 -2.60 5.99
C TYR A 191 -7.38 -2.37 6.34
N LEU A 192 -8.07 -3.40 6.80
CA LEU A 192 -9.36 -3.27 7.47
C LEU A 192 -9.13 -2.87 8.93
N ILE A 193 -10.04 -2.06 9.48
CA ILE A 193 -9.97 -1.61 10.88
C ILE A 193 -11.14 -2.22 11.66
N GLU A 194 -10.83 -2.71 12.84
CA GLU A 194 -11.82 -2.97 13.91
C GLU A 194 -11.41 -2.11 15.10
N ALA A 195 -12.36 -1.34 15.65
CA ALA A 195 -12.13 -0.38 16.71
C ALA A 195 -13.04 -0.66 17.91
N LYS A 196 -12.46 -0.93 19.08
CA LYS A 196 -13.23 -1.17 20.31
C LYS A 196 -12.80 -0.23 21.42
N TRP A 197 -13.77 0.59 21.87
CA TRP A 197 -13.64 1.32 23.11
C TRP A 197 -14.59 0.74 24.15
N THR A 198 -14.12 -0.25 24.87
CA THR A 198 -14.85 -0.90 25.97
C THR A 198 -14.04 -0.81 27.26
N ASN A 199 -14.69 -1.01 28.42
CA ASN A 199 -14.00 -1.05 29.70
C ASN A 199 -13.40 -2.44 30.01
N THR A 200 -13.70 -3.43 29.17
CA THR A 200 -13.18 -4.79 29.26
C THR A 200 -12.19 -5.06 28.13
N ARG A 201 -11.20 -5.89 28.40
CA ARG A 201 -10.23 -6.34 27.39
C ARG A 201 -10.90 -7.18 26.30
N THR A 202 -10.45 -7.03 25.08
CA THR A 202 -10.91 -7.79 23.92
C THR A 202 -10.48 -9.26 24.06
N ASP A 203 -11.42 -10.16 23.88
CA ASP A 203 -11.21 -11.61 24.01
C ASP A 203 -10.85 -12.31 22.70
N ALA A 204 -10.59 -13.63 22.79
CA ALA A 204 -10.24 -14.46 21.66
C ALA A 204 -11.36 -14.57 20.61
N ALA A 205 -12.62 -14.46 20.99
CA ALA A 205 -13.76 -14.58 20.08
C ALA A 205 -13.80 -13.37 19.12
N ALA A 206 -13.67 -12.16 19.68
CA ALA A 206 -13.61 -10.94 18.90
C ALA A 206 -12.39 -10.91 17.94
N LEU A 207 -11.24 -11.38 18.41
CA LEU A 207 -10.04 -11.49 17.58
C LEU A 207 -10.21 -12.46 16.40
N ARG A 208 -10.85 -13.60 16.63
CA ARG A 208 -11.14 -14.59 15.56
C ARG A 208 -12.13 -14.03 14.56
N SER A 209 -13.23 -13.43 15.01
CA SER A 209 -14.22 -12.82 14.13
C SER A 209 -13.59 -11.77 13.21
N PHE A 210 -12.72 -10.91 13.72
CA PHE A 210 -12.03 -9.94 12.88
C PHE A 210 -11.02 -10.59 11.94
N GLN A 211 -10.33 -11.64 12.38
CA GLN A 211 -9.42 -12.40 11.51
C GLN A 211 -10.15 -13.05 10.32
N GLU A 212 -11.38 -13.54 10.52
CA GLU A 212 -12.25 -14.08 9.47
C GLU A 212 -12.57 -12.99 8.44
N LYS A 213 -13.06 -11.82 8.90
CA LYS A 213 -13.31 -10.66 8.02
C LYS A 213 -12.09 -10.27 7.15
N VAL A 214 -10.89 -10.27 7.74
CA VAL A 214 -9.66 -9.99 6.98
C VAL A 214 -9.33 -11.13 6.02
N GLY A 215 -9.64 -12.36 6.40
CA GLY A 215 -9.42 -13.56 5.59
C GLY A 215 -10.28 -13.61 4.33
N ASP A 216 -11.51 -13.08 4.40
CA ASP A 216 -12.46 -13.01 3.29
C ASP A 216 -12.12 -11.92 2.27
N GLY A 217 -11.18 -11.04 2.59
CA GLY A 217 -10.66 -10.03 1.66
C GLY A 217 -9.74 -10.63 0.60
N PHE A 218 -9.43 -9.82 -0.44
CA PHE A 218 -8.47 -10.21 -1.48
C PHE A 218 -7.10 -10.55 -0.89
N GLU A 219 -6.32 -11.32 -1.65
CA GLU A 219 -4.93 -11.64 -1.27
C GLU A 219 -4.15 -10.34 -1.01
N GLY A 220 -3.41 -10.29 0.10
CA GLY A 220 -2.71 -9.10 0.54
C GLY A 220 -3.50 -8.18 1.48
N THR A 221 -4.82 -8.39 1.65
CA THR A 221 -5.62 -7.67 2.67
C THR A 221 -5.07 -7.97 4.07
N ARG A 222 -4.94 -6.92 4.86
CA ARG A 222 -4.44 -6.95 6.24
C ARG A 222 -5.47 -6.38 7.21
N GLY A 223 -5.22 -6.50 8.49
CA GLY A 223 -6.08 -5.93 9.52
C GLY A 223 -5.30 -5.16 10.58
N LEU A 224 -5.94 -4.14 11.11
CA LEU A 224 -5.54 -3.43 12.32
C LEU A 224 -6.69 -3.48 13.31
N PHE A 225 -6.50 -4.16 14.44
CA PHE A 225 -7.48 -4.16 15.54
C PHE A 225 -7.00 -3.18 16.61
N VAL A 226 -7.79 -2.15 16.86
CA VAL A 226 -7.51 -1.15 17.90
C VAL A 226 -8.46 -1.39 19.09
N SER A 227 -7.93 -1.83 20.22
CA SER A 227 -8.70 -2.05 21.45
C SER A 227 -8.24 -1.10 22.55
N TYR A 228 -9.11 -0.18 22.98
CA TYR A 228 -8.76 0.78 24.01
C TYR A 228 -8.27 0.13 25.31
N SER A 229 -8.99 -0.87 25.82
CA SER A 229 -8.63 -1.61 27.05
C SER A 229 -7.63 -2.74 26.83
N GLY A 230 -7.11 -2.88 25.62
CA GLY A 230 -6.19 -3.95 25.25
C GLY A 230 -6.87 -5.31 25.09
N PHE A 231 -6.08 -6.37 25.21
CA PHE A 231 -6.47 -7.74 24.89
C PHE A 231 -6.27 -8.65 26.10
N THR A 232 -7.07 -9.72 26.18
CA THR A 232 -6.89 -10.72 27.22
C THR A 232 -5.64 -11.59 26.92
N THR A 233 -4.99 -12.09 27.95
CA THR A 233 -3.82 -12.96 27.82
C THR A 233 -4.16 -14.22 27.01
N GLU A 234 -5.30 -14.83 27.31
CA GLU A 234 -5.83 -16.00 26.60
C GLU A 234 -6.12 -15.68 25.14
N GLY A 235 -6.67 -14.47 24.87
CA GLY A 235 -6.91 -13.97 23.52
C GLY A 235 -5.63 -13.88 22.72
N LEU A 236 -4.59 -13.27 23.26
CA LEU A 236 -3.29 -13.14 22.60
C LEU A 236 -2.60 -14.51 22.38
N GLN A 237 -2.69 -15.42 23.35
CA GLN A 237 -2.10 -16.76 23.21
C GLN A 237 -2.80 -17.61 22.13
N ALA A 238 -4.13 -17.49 22.01
CA ALA A 238 -4.94 -18.21 21.04
C ALA A 238 -4.87 -17.61 19.63
N PHE A 239 -4.52 -16.33 19.51
CA PHE A 239 -4.54 -15.59 18.25
C PHE A 239 -3.28 -15.85 17.41
N LYS A 240 -3.45 -16.55 16.31
CA LYS A 240 -2.37 -16.96 15.40
C LYS A 240 -2.43 -16.27 14.03
N SER A 241 -3.06 -15.09 13.96
CA SER A 241 -3.16 -14.35 12.70
C SER A 241 -1.78 -14.00 12.14
N LYS A 242 -1.67 -14.12 10.82
CA LYS A 242 -0.49 -13.68 10.05
C LYS A 242 -0.74 -12.36 9.30
N ARG A 243 -1.97 -11.81 9.38
CA ARG A 243 -2.41 -10.65 8.59
C ARG A 243 -2.91 -9.49 9.43
N VAL A 244 -3.09 -9.69 10.74
CA VAL A 244 -3.64 -8.69 11.65
C VAL A 244 -2.60 -8.26 12.67
N ILE A 245 -2.39 -6.96 12.78
CA ILE A 245 -1.62 -6.34 13.86
C ILE A 245 -2.58 -5.76 14.90
N LEU A 246 -2.13 -5.71 16.15
CA LEU A 246 -2.92 -5.26 17.27
C LEU A 246 -2.36 -3.94 17.83
N MET A 247 -3.25 -3.07 18.29
CA MET A 247 -2.93 -1.79 18.92
C MET A 247 -3.80 -1.59 20.16
N GLU A 248 -3.22 -1.16 21.24
CA GLU A 248 -3.93 -0.82 22.49
C GLU A 248 -4.13 0.69 22.61
N GLY A 249 -5.03 1.11 23.53
CA GLY A 249 -5.25 2.52 23.82
C GLY A 249 -3.97 3.24 24.24
N MET A 250 -3.07 2.57 24.98
CA MET A 250 -1.77 3.12 25.35
C MET A 250 -0.85 3.31 24.15
N ASP A 251 -0.96 2.49 23.12
CA ASP A 251 -0.20 2.68 21.87
C ASP A 251 -0.65 3.96 21.15
N VAL A 252 -1.99 4.18 21.09
CA VAL A 252 -2.58 5.41 20.53
C VAL A 252 -2.08 6.63 21.32
N TYR A 253 -2.16 6.57 22.65
CA TYR A 253 -1.70 7.64 23.53
C TYR A 253 -0.21 7.97 23.31
N TYR A 254 0.67 6.98 23.32
CA TYR A 254 2.10 7.20 23.14
C TYR A 254 2.43 7.72 21.73
N ALA A 255 1.77 7.22 20.70
CA ALA A 255 1.98 7.70 19.33
C ALA A 255 1.61 9.18 19.20
N LEU A 256 0.47 9.61 19.77
CA LEU A 256 0.02 11.00 19.78
C LEU A 256 0.96 11.86 20.65
N ARG A 257 1.16 11.48 21.90
CA ARG A 257 1.93 12.25 22.87
C ARG A 257 3.38 12.49 22.48
N ARG A 258 4.00 11.49 21.84
CA ARG A 258 5.39 11.53 21.39
C ARG A 258 5.55 11.96 19.93
N ARG A 259 4.43 12.34 19.25
CA ARG A 259 4.44 12.79 17.85
C ARG A 259 5.04 11.73 16.91
N ILE A 260 4.89 10.45 17.23
CA ILE A 260 5.40 9.35 16.39
C ILE A 260 4.51 9.21 15.17
N SER A 261 5.13 9.14 14.00
CA SER A 261 4.41 8.95 12.75
C SER A 261 3.61 7.64 12.76
N LEU A 262 2.34 7.71 12.41
CA LEU A 262 1.48 6.53 12.32
C LEU A 262 1.97 5.56 11.24
N ASP A 263 2.55 6.07 10.14
CA ASP A 263 3.22 5.25 9.11
C ASP A 263 4.36 4.42 9.73
N GLU A 264 5.20 5.06 10.56
CA GLU A 264 6.29 4.37 11.26
C GLU A 264 5.77 3.34 12.28
N VAL A 265 4.73 3.70 13.04
CA VAL A 265 4.12 2.78 14.03
C VAL A 265 3.60 1.52 13.34
N ILE A 266 2.83 1.66 12.25
CA ILE A 266 2.26 0.52 11.52
C ILE A 266 3.37 -0.32 10.90
N ALA A 267 4.36 0.32 10.25
CA ALA A 267 5.50 -0.36 9.65
C ALA A 267 6.32 -1.15 10.68
N ALA A 268 6.63 -0.53 11.81
CA ALA A 268 7.43 -1.15 12.88
C ALA A 268 6.66 -2.31 13.56
N LYS A 269 5.37 -2.11 13.87
CA LYS A 269 4.51 -3.19 14.41
C LYS A 269 4.44 -4.37 13.46
N PHE A 270 4.23 -4.12 12.16
CA PHE A 270 4.15 -5.17 11.17
C PHE A 270 5.47 -5.92 11.03
N ARG A 271 6.60 -5.20 10.88
CA ARG A 271 7.93 -5.80 10.73
C ARG A 271 8.28 -6.66 11.96
N ARG A 272 8.26 -6.05 13.15
CA ARG A 272 8.66 -6.75 14.38
C ARG A 272 7.69 -7.87 14.75
N GLY A 273 6.38 -7.66 14.52
CA GLY A 273 5.37 -8.70 14.72
C GLY A 273 5.57 -9.91 13.81
N THR A 274 6.07 -9.71 12.57
CA THR A 274 6.44 -10.78 11.65
C THR A 274 7.70 -11.49 12.10
N GLU A 275 8.74 -10.76 12.49
CA GLU A 275 10.04 -11.29 12.94
C GLU A 275 9.90 -12.11 14.23
N GLU A 276 9.10 -11.63 15.19
CA GLU A 276 8.89 -12.27 16.50
C GLU A 276 7.66 -13.20 16.53
N ARG A 277 6.85 -13.23 15.45
CA ARG A 277 5.56 -13.95 15.39
C ARG A 277 4.58 -13.56 16.50
N ARG A 278 4.57 -12.27 16.84
CA ARG A 278 3.71 -11.67 17.85
C ARG A 278 2.78 -10.64 17.19
N PRO A 279 1.46 -10.75 17.30
CA PRO A 279 0.52 -9.79 16.70
C PRO A 279 0.44 -8.47 17.47
N LEU A 280 0.76 -8.48 18.76
CA LEU A 280 0.84 -7.30 19.63
C LEU A 280 2.29 -7.00 19.96
N ILE A 281 2.80 -5.89 19.46
CA ILE A 281 4.06 -5.25 19.83
C ILE A 281 3.72 -3.84 20.29
N LEU A 282 4.04 -3.49 21.51
CA LEU A 282 3.68 -2.18 22.07
C LEU A 282 4.51 -1.05 21.44
N VAL A 283 3.90 0.13 21.30
CA VAL A 283 4.61 1.33 20.84
C VAL A 283 5.76 1.68 21.77
N SER A 284 5.61 1.45 23.07
CA SER A 284 6.69 1.63 24.06
C SER A 284 7.88 0.70 23.87
N GLU A 285 7.65 -0.53 23.32
CA GLU A 285 8.71 -1.46 22.96
C GLU A 285 9.42 -1.07 21.65
N LEU A 286 8.66 -0.52 20.69
CA LEU A 286 9.18 -0.11 19.38
C LEU A 286 9.96 1.19 19.44
N PHE A 287 9.51 2.11 20.25
CA PHE A 287 10.04 3.46 20.41
C PHE A 287 10.32 3.71 21.91
N PRO A 288 11.34 3.09 22.50
CA PRO A 288 11.69 3.34 23.90
C PRO A 288 12.07 4.80 24.10
N GLN A 289 11.73 5.36 25.27
CA GLN A 289 12.28 6.66 25.67
C GLN A 289 13.75 6.44 26.06
N ALA A 290 14.62 7.29 25.52
CA ALA A 290 16.00 7.37 25.95
C ALA A 290 16.11 7.95 27.37
#